data_7ba0db3e121cf3c6c927c47edde2e781
#
_entry.id   7ba0db3e121cf3c6c927c47edde2e781
#
_cell.length_a   1.000
_cell.length_b   1.000
_cell.length_c   1.000
_cell.angle_alpha   90.00
_cell.angle_beta   90.00
_cell.angle_gamma   90.00
#
_symmetry.space_group_name_H-M   'P 1'
#
loop_
_entity.id
_entity.type
_entity.pdbx_description
1 polymer ?
#
loop_
_entity_poly.entity_id
_entity_poly.type
_entity_poly.pdbx_seq_one_letter_code
_entity_poly.pdbx_strand_id
1 'polypeptide(L)'
;MTDKIKITEHNGGKHIAIAGDINSILVSKNDTGGTYSIVEIKVFPNGGPVPHIQTREHEGFYVLEGELLFTVDGTEIIAKSGTFVNIPPHVTHSFTNKTNQLAKVLVVLAPAGLENLFIEVGDEVSDPTIQPPSMSADKMKKFADVAA
;
A
#
# COMPACT_ATOMS: atom_id res chain seq x y z
N MET A 1 18.53 -10.50 14.87
CA MET A 1 17.98 -11.28 13.76
C MET A 1 17.31 -12.53 14.31
N THR A 2 16.18 -12.83 13.85
CA THR A 2 15.42 -13.97 14.36
C THR A 2 14.91 -14.81 13.21
N ASP A 3 14.95 -16.12 13.41
CA ASP A 3 14.34 -17.07 12.48
C ASP A 3 12.95 -17.48 12.97
N LYS A 4 12.24 -16.53 13.56
CA LYS A 4 10.91 -16.79 14.09
C LYS A 4 9.87 -16.72 13.00
N ILE A 5 8.91 -17.62 13.09
CA ILE A 5 7.72 -17.56 12.24
C ILE A 5 6.88 -16.35 12.66
N LYS A 6 6.48 -15.53 11.69
CA LYS A 6 5.53 -14.45 11.91
C LYS A 6 4.17 -14.89 11.41
N ILE A 7 3.17 -14.85 12.29
CA ILE A 7 1.79 -15.17 11.93
C ILE A 7 0.95 -13.90 12.15
N THR A 8 0.33 -13.42 11.08
CA THR A 8 -0.60 -12.29 11.14
C THR A 8 -1.95 -12.80 10.67
N GLU A 9 -2.91 -12.84 11.59
CA GLU A 9 -4.23 -13.39 11.32
C GLU A 9 -5.11 -12.39 10.58
N HIS A 10 -6.29 -12.83 10.15
CA HIS A 10 -7.26 -11.99 9.47
C HIS A 10 -7.54 -10.72 10.29
N ASN A 11 -7.50 -9.57 9.64
CA ASN A 11 -7.63 -8.25 10.27
C ASN A 11 -6.56 -7.95 11.34
N GLY A 12 -5.48 -8.71 11.36
CA GLY A 12 -4.34 -8.45 12.23
C GLY A 12 -3.35 -7.46 11.64
N GLY A 13 -2.27 -7.23 12.38
CA GLY A 13 -1.24 -6.29 11.99
C GLY A 13 -1.54 -4.87 12.43
N LYS A 14 -0.63 -3.97 12.12
CA LYS A 14 -0.79 -2.54 12.40
C LYS A 14 -1.53 -1.89 11.24
N HIS A 15 -2.62 -1.19 11.53
CA HIS A 15 -3.47 -0.56 10.51
C HIS A 15 -3.20 0.93 10.46
N ILE A 16 -2.81 1.42 9.28
CA ILE A 16 -2.44 2.81 9.08
C ILE A 16 -3.35 3.43 8.02
N ALA A 17 -4.05 4.49 8.41
CA ALA A 17 -4.87 5.26 7.47
C ALA A 17 -3.99 6.22 6.69
N ILE A 18 -4.06 6.16 5.37
CA ILE A 18 -3.32 7.04 4.46
C ILE A 18 -4.24 7.39 3.29
N ALA A 19 -4.45 8.70 3.06
CA ALA A 19 -5.22 9.19 1.91
C ALA A 19 -6.62 8.57 1.79
N GLY A 20 -7.25 8.26 2.91
CA GLY A 20 -8.59 7.67 2.92
C GLY A 20 -8.61 6.15 2.78
N ASP A 21 -7.46 5.52 2.68
CA ASP A 21 -7.32 4.06 2.58
C ASP A 21 -6.69 3.49 3.84
N ILE A 22 -6.76 2.16 4.00
CA ILE A 22 -6.16 1.49 5.16
C ILE A 22 -5.06 0.56 4.68
N ASN A 23 -3.85 0.81 5.20
CA ASN A 23 -2.67 -0.01 4.95
C ASN A 23 -2.40 -0.86 6.19
N SER A 24 -2.56 -2.16 6.08
CA SER A 24 -2.34 -3.08 7.18
C SER A 24 -1.00 -3.79 6.97
N ILE A 25 -0.08 -3.60 7.92
CA ILE A 25 1.25 -4.18 7.82
C ILE A 25 1.19 -5.61 8.33
N LEU A 26 1.36 -6.57 7.41
CA LEU A 26 1.28 -7.99 7.75
C LEU A 26 2.65 -8.57 8.11
N VAL A 27 3.69 -8.14 7.40
CA VAL A 27 5.08 -8.55 7.64
C VAL A 27 5.95 -7.32 7.52
N SER A 28 6.74 -7.04 8.54
CA SER A 28 7.57 -5.85 8.59
C SER A 28 9.05 -6.16 8.35
N LYS A 29 9.84 -5.10 8.20
CA LYS A 29 11.28 -5.19 8.08
C LYS A 29 11.91 -6.04 9.20
N ASN A 30 11.45 -5.85 10.43
CA ASN A 30 11.99 -6.59 11.58
C ASN A 30 11.68 -8.08 11.50
N ASP A 31 10.60 -8.47 10.84
CA ASP A 31 10.22 -9.88 10.73
C ASP A 31 11.07 -10.64 9.71
N THR A 32 11.66 -9.94 8.72
CA THR A 32 12.35 -10.57 7.60
C THR A 32 13.83 -10.21 7.53
N GLY A 33 14.33 -9.47 8.53
CA GLY A 33 15.73 -9.00 8.47
C GLY A 33 15.98 -8.04 7.31
N GLY A 34 14.96 -7.32 6.88
CA GLY A 34 15.08 -6.31 5.84
C GLY A 34 14.87 -6.81 4.41
N THR A 35 14.58 -8.10 4.23
CA THR A 35 14.49 -8.68 2.89
C THR A 35 13.24 -8.20 2.15
N TYR A 36 12.09 -8.22 2.81
CA TYR A 36 10.82 -7.76 2.25
C TYR A 36 9.86 -7.38 3.35
N SER A 37 8.82 -6.65 2.98
CA SER A 37 7.66 -6.43 3.83
C SER A 37 6.40 -6.68 3.01
N ILE A 38 5.29 -6.93 3.69
CA ILE A 38 4.00 -7.18 3.04
C ILE A 38 2.95 -6.31 3.72
N VAL A 39 2.20 -5.58 2.89
CA VAL A 39 1.13 -4.69 3.32
C VAL A 39 -0.12 -5.05 2.54
N GLU A 40 -1.25 -5.14 3.23
CA GLU A 40 -2.56 -5.25 2.56
C GLU A 40 -3.19 -3.87 2.55
N ILE A 41 -3.60 -3.39 1.39
CA ILE A 41 -4.26 -2.10 1.27
C ILE A 41 -5.73 -2.30 0.94
N LYS A 42 -6.60 -1.73 1.78
CA LYS A 42 -8.02 -1.59 1.48
C LYS A 42 -8.20 -0.25 0.80
N VAL A 43 -8.55 -0.29 -0.47
CA VAL A 43 -8.72 0.91 -1.31
C VAL A 43 -10.20 1.17 -1.47
N PHE A 44 -10.69 2.19 -0.79
CA PHE A 44 -12.10 2.57 -0.84
C PHE A 44 -12.40 3.27 -2.17
N PRO A 45 -13.69 3.40 -2.55
CA PRO A 45 -14.05 4.12 -3.78
C PRO A 45 -13.40 5.50 -3.84
N ASN A 46 -12.84 5.82 -4.99
CA ASN A 46 -12.05 7.03 -5.27
C ASN A 46 -10.71 7.11 -4.52
N GLY A 47 -10.34 6.05 -3.80
CA GLY A 47 -9.06 5.98 -3.11
C GLY A 47 -7.92 5.62 -4.04
N GLY A 48 -6.73 5.60 -3.48
CA GLY A 48 -5.48 5.31 -4.15
C GLY A 48 -4.47 6.43 -3.97
N PRO A 49 -3.18 6.10 -4.03
CA PRO A 49 -2.13 7.10 -3.87
C PRO A 49 -2.00 7.98 -5.10
N VAL A 50 -1.53 9.21 -4.89
CA VAL A 50 -1.14 10.10 -5.99
C VAL A 50 0.08 9.51 -6.73
N PRO A 51 0.34 9.94 -7.98
CA PRO A 51 1.53 9.48 -8.72
C PRO A 51 2.81 9.71 -7.93
N HIS A 52 3.67 8.70 -7.86
CA HIS A 52 4.92 8.76 -7.12
C HIS A 52 5.94 7.79 -7.71
N ILE A 53 7.19 7.93 -7.26
CA ILE A 53 8.31 7.09 -7.68
C ILE A 53 8.96 6.53 -6.42
N GLN A 54 9.22 5.22 -6.42
CA GLN A 54 10.09 4.60 -5.44
C GLN A 54 11.46 4.42 -6.06
N THR A 55 12.50 4.80 -5.35
CA THR A 55 13.86 4.74 -5.88
C THR A 55 14.61 3.49 -5.44
N ARG A 56 14.08 2.74 -4.50
CA ARG A 56 14.75 1.60 -3.89
C ARG A 56 13.98 0.30 -4.02
N GLU A 57 12.66 0.36 -3.83
CA GLU A 57 11.84 -0.85 -3.75
C GLU A 57 11.30 -1.29 -5.09
N HIS A 58 11.26 -2.62 -5.28
CA HIS A 58 10.26 -3.24 -6.14
C HIS A 58 8.95 -3.28 -5.37
N GLU A 59 7.84 -2.99 -6.04
CA GLU A 59 6.52 -3.13 -5.47
C GLU A 59 5.72 -4.12 -6.29
N GLY A 60 5.36 -5.26 -5.68
CA GLY A 60 4.50 -6.24 -6.31
C GLY A 60 3.09 -6.10 -5.77
N PHE A 61 2.12 -5.85 -6.63
CA PHE A 61 0.72 -5.67 -6.26
C PHE A 61 -0.10 -6.86 -6.76
N TYR A 62 -0.74 -7.56 -5.85
CA TYR A 62 -1.65 -8.65 -6.19
C TYR A 62 -3.07 -8.26 -5.78
N VAL A 63 -3.94 -8.06 -6.76
CA VAL A 63 -5.33 -7.66 -6.48
C VAL A 63 -6.08 -8.85 -5.94
N LEU A 64 -6.50 -8.76 -4.68
CA LEU A 64 -7.22 -9.84 -4.00
C LEU A 64 -8.72 -9.74 -4.23
N GLU A 65 -9.26 -8.52 -4.28
CA GLU A 65 -10.69 -8.27 -4.34
C GLU A 65 -10.94 -6.96 -5.08
N GLY A 66 -11.98 -6.93 -5.89
CA GLY A 66 -12.35 -5.72 -6.62
C GLY A 66 -11.51 -5.45 -7.84
N GLU A 67 -11.38 -4.17 -8.18
CA GLU A 67 -10.70 -3.73 -9.39
C GLU A 67 -10.01 -2.41 -9.14
N LEU A 68 -8.78 -2.27 -9.65
CA LEU A 68 -7.98 -1.05 -9.54
C LEU A 68 -7.49 -0.62 -10.92
N LEU A 69 -7.51 0.68 -11.18
CA LEU A 69 -6.92 1.26 -12.36
C LEU A 69 -5.50 1.72 -11.99
N PHE A 70 -4.50 1.03 -12.53
CA PHE A 70 -3.10 1.42 -12.37
C PHE A 70 -2.69 2.34 -13.50
N THR A 71 -1.93 3.37 -13.17
CA THR A 71 -1.24 4.20 -14.15
C THR A 71 0.25 4.01 -13.93
N VAL A 72 0.91 3.39 -14.89
CA VAL A 72 2.32 3.04 -14.80
C VAL A 72 3.04 3.66 -15.98
N ASP A 73 3.93 4.61 -15.68
CA ASP A 73 4.68 5.34 -16.69
C ASP A 73 3.77 5.89 -17.82
N GLY A 74 2.62 6.46 -17.41
CA GLY A 74 1.65 7.05 -18.32
C GLY A 74 0.68 6.07 -18.99
N THR A 75 0.85 4.76 -18.79
CA THR A 75 -0.02 3.75 -19.38
C THR A 75 -1.03 3.27 -18.35
N GLU A 76 -2.31 3.24 -18.71
CA GLU A 76 -3.37 2.78 -17.85
C GLU A 76 -3.59 1.27 -17.98
N ILE A 77 -3.72 0.60 -16.85
CA ILE A 77 -3.91 -0.85 -16.76
C ILE A 77 -5.05 -1.11 -15.77
N ILE A 78 -6.10 -1.81 -16.24
CA ILE A 78 -7.18 -2.25 -15.36
C ILE A 78 -6.78 -3.60 -14.76
N ALA A 79 -6.62 -3.64 -13.45
CA ALA A 79 -6.24 -4.86 -12.73
C ALA A 79 -7.42 -5.36 -11.91
N LYS A 80 -7.96 -6.50 -12.32
CA LYS A 80 -9.05 -7.18 -11.63
C LYS A 80 -8.49 -8.19 -10.63
N SER A 81 -9.35 -8.71 -9.76
CA SER A 81 -8.98 -9.77 -8.81
C SER A 81 -8.19 -10.87 -9.51
N GLY A 82 -7.05 -11.24 -8.94
CA GLY A 82 -6.14 -12.22 -9.51
C GLY A 82 -5.04 -11.65 -10.41
N THR A 83 -5.06 -10.35 -10.68
CA THR A 83 -4.02 -9.70 -11.49
C THR A 83 -2.84 -9.30 -10.62
N PHE A 84 -1.63 -9.54 -11.10
CA PHE A 84 -0.38 -9.13 -10.46
C PHE A 84 0.30 -8.04 -11.29
N VAL A 85 0.65 -6.94 -10.65
CA VAL A 85 1.40 -5.85 -11.26
C VAL A 85 2.69 -5.65 -10.49
N ASN A 86 3.83 -5.88 -11.14
CA ASN A 86 5.13 -5.64 -10.51
C ASN A 86 5.74 -4.35 -11.05
N ILE A 87 6.05 -3.44 -10.15
CA ILE A 87 6.62 -2.14 -10.52
C ILE A 87 8.05 -2.06 -9.99
N PRO A 88 9.04 -2.01 -10.88
CA PRO A 88 10.44 -1.87 -10.46
C PRO A 88 10.73 -0.45 -9.95
N PRO A 89 11.88 -0.25 -9.29
CA PRO A 89 12.29 1.09 -8.88
C PRO A 89 12.36 2.06 -10.06
N HIS A 90 12.17 3.35 -9.77
CA HIS A 90 12.31 4.47 -10.73
C HIS A 90 11.18 4.57 -11.76
N VAL A 91 10.07 3.87 -11.55
CA VAL A 91 8.92 3.96 -12.46
C VAL A 91 7.80 4.75 -11.76
N THR A 92 7.34 5.82 -12.40
CA THR A 92 6.22 6.62 -11.88
C THR A 92 4.95 5.79 -11.94
N HIS A 93 4.22 5.70 -10.83
CA HIS A 93 3.02 4.91 -10.78
C HIS A 93 2.01 5.46 -9.78
N SER A 94 0.77 5.07 -9.98
CA SER A 94 -0.35 5.32 -9.08
C SER A 94 -1.42 4.28 -9.35
N PHE A 95 -2.40 4.20 -8.47
CA PHE A 95 -3.60 3.43 -8.76
C PHE A 95 -4.81 4.11 -8.12
N THR A 96 -5.99 3.83 -8.65
CA THR A 96 -7.24 4.42 -8.19
C THR A 96 -8.34 3.39 -8.24
N ASN A 97 -9.19 3.38 -7.22
CA ASN A 97 -10.42 2.59 -7.25
C ASN A 97 -11.52 3.43 -7.92
N LYS A 98 -11.80 3.15 -9.18
CA LYS A 98 -12.85 3.83 -9.96
C LYS A 98 -14.22 3.20 -9.79
N THR A 99 -14.33 2.15 -8.97
CA THR A 99 -15.59 1.44 -8.76
C THR A 99 -16.31 2.00 -7.53
N ASN A 100 -17.52 1.52 -7.28
CA ASN A 100 -18.28 1.87 -6.08
C ASN A 100 -18.15 0.81 -4.98
N GLN A 101 -17.18 -0.09 -5.09
CA GLN A 101 -16.95 -1.16 -4.12
C GLN A 101 -15.53 -1.13 -3.59
N LEU A 102 -15.32 -1.71 -2.41
CA LEU A 102 -13.99 -1.84 -1.82
C LEU A 102 -13.11 -2.71 -2.70
N ALA A 103 -11.86 -2.32 -2.87
CA ALA A 103 -10.83 -3.15 -3.46
C ALA A 103 -9.79 -3.49 -2.41
N LYS A 104 -9.19 -4.67 -2.53
CA LYS A 104 -8.08 -5.09 -1.66
C LYS A 104 -6.91 -5.51 -2.53
N VAL A 105 -5.73 -5.04 -2.15
CA VAL A 105 -4.49 -5.39 -2.86
C VAL A 105 -3.43 -5.78 -1.85
N LEU A 106 -2.74 -6.88 -2.13
CA LEU A 106 -1.57 -7.29 -1.35
C LEU A 106 -0.34 -6.68 -2.01
N VAL A 107 0.49 -6.03 -1.21
CA VAL A 107 1.69 -5.35 -1.71
C VAL A 107 2.92 -5.99 -1.10
N VAL A 108 3.82 -6.47 -1.96
CA VAL A 108 5.13 -6.96 -1.55
C VAL A 108 6.16 -5.88 -1.84
N LEU A 109 6.89 -5.48 -0.81
CA LEU A 109 7.90 -4.44 -0.90
C LEU A 109 9.28 -5.08 -0.68
N ALA A 110 10.18 -4.95 -1.64
CA ALA A 110 11.52 -5.53 -1.54
C ALA A 110 12.55 -4.54 -2.08
N PRO A 111 13.56 -4.17 -1.26
CA PRO A 111 13.73 -4.53 0.16
C PRO A 111 12.67 -3.93 1.06
N ALA A 112 12.60 -4.41 2.29
CA ALA A 112 11.66 -3.92 3.29
C ALA A 112 12.02 -2.50 3.75
N GLY A 113 11.05 -1.82 4.37
CA GLY A 113 11.29 -0.54 5.04
C GLY A 113 10.30 0.55 4.67
N LEU A 114 9.65 0.49 3.51
CA LEU A 114 8.68 1.51 3.09
C LEU A 114 7.50 1.59 4.06
N GLU A 115 7.15 0.50 4.71
CA GLU A 115 6.08 0.50 5.71
C GLU A 115 6.36 1.47 6.87
N ASN A 116 7.63 1.75 7.17
CA ASN A 116 7.97 2.72 8.21
C ASN A 116 7.57 4.14 7.80
N LEU A 117 7.64 4.45 6.52
CA LEU A 117 7.14 5.71 6.00
C LEU A 117 5.63 5.82 6.20
N PHE A 118 4.90 4.73 5.95
CA PHE A 118 3.45 4.70 6.17
C PHE A 118 3.12 5.00 7.63
N ILE A 119 3.87 4.41 8.56
CA ILE A 119 3.69 4.65 10.00
C ILE A 119 3.97 6.11 10.35
N GLU A 120 4.99 6.71 9.73
CA GLU A 120 5.39 8.08 10.02
C GLU A 120 4.37 9.11 9.53
N VAL A 121 3.82 8.93 8.32
CA VAL A 121 2.97 9.94 7.69
C VAL A 121 1.47 9.66 7.85
N GLY A 122 1.07 8.43 8.14
CA GLY A 122 -0.32 8.06 8.31
C GLY A 122 -0.78 8.14 9.75
N ASP A 123 -2.02 7.76 9.98
CA ASP A 123 -2.62 7.70 11.31
C ASP A 123 -2.98 6.27 11.64
N GLU A 124 -2.53 5.78 12.79
CA GLU A 124 -2.87 4.43 13.22
C GLU A 124 -4.35 4.35 13.58
N VAL A 125 -5.05 3.33 13.08
CA VAL A 125 -6.47 3.10 13.37
C VAL A 125 -6.64 1.71 13.98
N SER A 126 -7.62 1.56 14.86
CA SER A 126 -7.86 0.29 15.54
C SER A 126 -8.79 -0.63 14.77
N ASP A 127 -9.72 -0.07 13.98
CA ASP A 127 -10.70 -0.85 13.23
C ASP A 127 -10.39 -0.78 11.73
N PRO A 128 -9.89 -1.88 11.12
CA PRO A 128 -9.54 -1.88 9.71
C PRO A 128 -10.74 -1.99 8.77
N THR A 129 -11.96 -2.05 9.30
CA THR A 129 -13.18 -2.19 8.49
C THR A 129 -13.90 -0.87 8.24
N ILE A 130 -13.50 0.19 8.93
CA ILE A 130 -14.15 1.50 8.83
C ILE A 130 -13.32 2.41 7.94
N GLN A 131 -13.96 3.01 6.93
CA GLN A 131 -13.27 3.97 6.06
C GLN A 131 -12.78 5.17 6.86
N PRO A 132 -11.48 5.48 6.83
CA PRO A 132 -10.95 6.63 7.53
C PRO A 132 -11.32 7.93 6.82
N PRO A 133 -11.23 9.08 7.52
CA PRO A 133 -11.42 10.37 6.87
C PRO A 133 -10.35 10.63 5.82
N SER A 134 -10.68 11.47 4.84
CA SER A 134 -9.75 11.88 3.81
C SER A 134 -8.55 12.60 4.43
N MET A 135 -7.37 12.36 3.85
CA MET A 135 -6.16 13.04 4.28
C MET A 135 -6.18 14.50 3.82
N SER A 136 -5.68 15.42 4.64
CA SER A 136 -5.57 16.82 4.26
C SER A 136 -4.57 16.99 3.11
N ALA A 137 -4.73 18.08 2.33
CA ALA A 137 -3.83 18.38 1.23
C ALA A 137 -2.37 18.51 1.71
N ASP A 138 -2.16 19.12 2.88
CA ASP A 138 -0.81 19.29 3.46
C ASP A 138 -0.17 17.94 3.80
N LYS A 139 -0.93 17.01 4.38
CA LYS A 139 -0.44 15.67 4.68
C LYS A 139 -0.15 14.88 3.42
N MET A 140 -1.00 14.99 2.40
CA MET A 140 -0.79 14.31 1.12
C MET A 140 0.49 14.80 0.44
N LYS A 141 0.73 16.11 0.49
CA LYS A 141 1.95 16.70 -0.06
C LYS A 141 3.19 16.21 0.70
N LYS A 142 3.12 16.18 2.02
CA LYS A 142 4.21 15.68 2.86
C LYS A 142 4.52 14.22 2.52
N PHE A 143 3.51 13.40 2.33
CA PHE A 143 3.68 12.00 1.95
C PHE A 143 4.41 11.89 0.61
N ALA A 144 3.97 12.64 -0.40
CA ALA A 144 4.58 12.63 -1.72
C ALA A 144 6.05 13.11 -1.67
N ASP A 145 6.33 14.17 -0.91
CA ASP A 145 7.67 14.72 -0.78
C ASP A 145 8.63 13.73 -0.11
N VAL A 146 8.17 13.02 0.91
CA VAL A 146 9.01 12.04 1.63
C VAL A 146 9.16 10.75 0.84
N ALA A 147 8.12 10.33 0.09
CA ALA A 147 8.16 9.11 -0.71
C ALA A 147 8.99 9.25 -1.99
N ALA A 148 9.16 10.46 -2.49
CA ALA A 148 9.98 10.73 -3.67
C ALA A 148 11.53 10.64 -3.35
#